data_4a2662c1cfc42e675f3a43ff9408e32b
#
_entry.id   4a2662c1cfc42e675f3a43ff9408e32b
#
_cell.length_a   1.000
_cell.length_b   1.000
_cell.length_c   1.000
_cell.angle_alpha   90.00
_cell.angle_beta   90.00
_cell.angle_gamma   90.00
#
_symmetry.space_group_name_H-M   'P 1'
#
loop_
_entity.id
_entity.type
_entity.pdbx_description
1 polymer ?
#
loop_
_entity_poly.entity_id
_entity_poly.type
_entity_poly.pdbx_seq_one_letter_code
_entity_poly.pdbx_strand_id
1 'polypeptide(L)'
;MHCFCHPSSSHLPLRLPAVKFRPASPWHGPTAKPLPQGGTRMKPASSLQSTLADCLNDVKARSCQPFSERELLVPFLQAVQHRLGYLPEEAIIVASAGLGLPENDVHGTASFYPEFRLEPVGRFVIEVCDSLPCEMGGCQLLLKELSEQLGIGAGQSTPDGLFTLETVGCLGQCHACPSLSINGHLVARLTPSAVKQLLDALRGGERLDTALQSLALEPAPAEGLPPVLGNPRALTLPECGGQYQALKAVLAKPPAEVLEAVCASGLRGRGGAGFPAGAKWRSVAGSADEPKFLIANADESEIGTFKDRYLLTRRPMLVLSGMAIAAHAIGAKRAYLFLRAAYSPLVEPLTQAVSALRESLPEGSVEIVLRTSPGGYLCGEETALIQALEGRRGESRFRPPYPTAKGLFGKPTVVNNVETLANVPLIFTERGRAADLAALGSGFGTKLFCLAGDVEHPGLIEAPFGTTLGQLIETAGGMASEAAFGVAVLGGAGGRFLGPSNLTLPLTFEAGAGNGSLIVCHAERPLLETIRSVLRFFHRESCGACLPCREGVYELHQALQPEQTGTYSPEKLLELSRGIRLASRCGLGQTAPRLLEEALSTFPEQVIA
;
A
#
# COMPACT_ATOMS: atom_id res chain seq x y z
N MET A 1 18.85 61.89 1.93
CA MET A 1 18.95 62.40 3.31
C MET A 1 18.97 61.21 4.26
N HIS A 2 20.07 61.16 5.04
CA HIS A 2 20.40 60.16 6.05
C HIS A 2 19.36 60.10 7.18
N CYS A 3 19.14 58.91 7.78
CA CYS A 3 19.41 58.71 9.22
C CYS A 3 19.11 57.27 9.63
N PHE A 4 20.11 56.68 10.15
CA PHE A 4 20.37 55.67 11.18
C PHE A 4 19.25 55.32 12.15
N CYS A 5 19.06 54.04 12.44
CA CYS A 5 18.79 53.57 13.77
C CYS A 5 19.33 52.13 14.00
N HIS A 6 20.11 51.98 15.05
CA HIS A 6 20.78 50.80 15.56
C HIS A 6 19.80 49.76 16.16
N PRO A 7 20.20 48.48 16.21
CA PRO A 7 19.44 47.40 16.86
C PRO A 7 19.84 47.21 18.33
N SER A 8 18.88 47.04 19.19
CA SER A 8 19.09 46.51 20.54
C SER A 8 18.88 45.02 20.54
N SER A 9 20.00 44.29 20.63
CA SER A 9 20.06 42.87 20.86
C SER A 9 19.81 42.54 22.33
N SER A 10 18.86 41.67 22.60
CA SER A 10 18.79 40.90 23.83
C SER A 10 18.71 39.41 23.48
N HIS A 11 19.86 38.79 23.31
CA HIS A 11 20.01 37.35 23.25
C HIS A 11 19.88 36.76 24.65
N LEU A 12 18.78 36.05 24.91
CA LEU A 12 18.73 35.05 25.98
C LEU A 12 19.21 33.71 25.38
N PRO A 13 20.24 33.09 25.93
CA PRO A 13 20.65 31.76 25.51
C PRO A 13 19.66 30.73 26.09
N LEU A 14 18.84 30.12 25.24
CA LEU A 14 18.15 28.88 25.57
C LEU A 14 19.19 27.79 25.82
N ARG A 15 19.50 27.54 27.10
CA ARG A 15 20.20 26.33 27.53
C ARG A 15 19.21 25.17 27.42
N LEU A 16 19.32 24.39 26.37
CA LEU A 16 18.72 23.05 26.31
C LEU A 16 19.43 22.16 27.35
N PRO A 17 18.71 21.42 28.18
CA PRO A 17 19.32 20.44 29.07
C PRO A 17 20.03 19.39 28.22
N ALA A 18 21.28 19.07 28.58
CA ALA A 18 22.07 18.03 27.92
C ALA A 18 21.34 16.67 28.12
N VAL A 19 20.67 16.21 27.08
CA VAL A 19 20.15 14.85 27.02
C VAL A 19 21.39 13.95 26.92
N LYS A 20 21.65 13.16 27.96
CA LYS A 20 22.64 12.11 27.94
C LYS A 20 22.14 11.04 26.98
N PHE A 21 22.62 11.07 25.74
CA PHE A 21 22.47 9.96 24.82
C PHE A 21 23.17 8.74 25.42
N ARG A 22 22.42 7.72 25.79
CA ARG A 22 22.97 6.38 25.86
C ARG A 22 23.22 5.98 24.40
N PRO A 23 24.43 5.51 24.04
CA PRO A 23 24.63 4.95 22.73
C PRO A 23 23.63 3.81 22.55
N ALA A 24 22.86 3.85 21.46
CA ALA A 24 22.03 2.74 21.05
C ALA A 24 22.94 1.50 21.03
N SER A 25 22.53 0.44 21.70
CA SER A 25 23.21 -0.85 21.57
C SER A 25 23.28 -1.17 20.08
N PRO A 26 24.42 -1.59 19.55
CA PRO A 26 24.51 -2.01 18.17
C PRO A 26 23.44 -3.07 17.93
N TRP A 27 22.72 -2.93 16.83
CA TRP A 27 21.73 -3.88 16.36
C TRP A 27 22.45 -5.23 16.21
N HIS A 28 22.37 -6.07 17.24
CA HIS A 28 22.79 -7.45 17.17
C HIS A 28 21.65 -8.19 16.51
N GLY A 29 21.68 -8.27 15.19
CA GLY A 29 21.02 -9.35 14.49
C GLY A 29 21.45 -10.67 15.15
N PRO A 30 20.60 -11.69 15.19
CA PRO A 30 20.95 -12.96 15.84
C PRO A 30 22.28 -13.45 15.30
N THR A 31 23.25 -13.65 16.19
CA THR A 31 24.56 -14.19 15.86
C THR A 31 24.34 -15.53 15.17
N ALA A 32 24.70 -15.60 13.89
CA ALA A 32 24.63 -16.81 13.11
C ALA A 32 25.44 -17.90 13.79
N LYS A 33 24.77 -18.88 14.40
CA LYS A 33 25.37 -20.16 14.71
C LYS A 33 25.60 -20.89 13.39
N PRO A 34 26.76 -21.55 13.18
CA PRO A 34 26.97 -22.32 11.98
C PRO A 34 25.87 -23.37 11.84
N LEU A 35 25.22 -23.37 10.68
CA LEU A 35 24.17 -24.33 10.33
C LEU A 35 24.73 -25.77 10.39
N PRO A 36 23.97 -26.75 10.92
CA PRO A 36 24.31 -28.15 10.77
C PRO A 36 24.25 -28.50 9.28
N GLN A 37 25.28 -29.19 8.80
CA GLN A 37 25.36 -29.72 7.43
C GLN A 37 24.28 -30.78 7.22
N GLY A 38 23.13 -30.35 6.72
CA GLY A 38 21.96 -31.17 6.38
C GLY A 38 21.36 -30.74 5.05
N GLY A 39 21.86 -31.30 4.03
CA GLY A 39 21.36 -31.70 2.71
C GLY A 39 20.21 -30.96 2.02
N THR A 40 20.32 -29.67 1.70
CA THR A 40 19.71 -29.15 0.47
C THR A 40 20.77 -29.27 -0.63
N ARG A 41 20.52 -30.08 -1.66
CA ARG A 41 21.42 -30.20 -2.81
C ARG A 41 21.59 -28.83 -3.44
N MET A 42 22.69 -28.14 -3.09
CA MET A 42 23.13 -26.97 -3.85
C MET A 42 23.23 -27.35 -5.32
N LYS A 43 22.53 -26.67 -6.18
CA LYS A 43 22.75 -26.79 -7.63
C LYS A 43 24.23 -26.46 -7.89
N PRO A 44 24.92 -27.18 -8.80
CA PRO A 44 26.30 -26.87 -9.12
C PRO A 44 26.44 -25.40 -9.53
N ALA A 45 27.51 -24.73 -9.17
CA ALA A 45 27.72 -23.28 -9.38
C ALA A 45 27.48 -22.84 -10.84
N SER A 46 27.77 -23.71 -11.82
CA SER A 46 27.47 -23.49 -13.25
C SER A 46 25.96 -23.39 -13.52
N SER A 47 25.11 -24.11 -12.75
CA SER A 47 23.65 -24.06 -12.93
C SER A 47 23.03 -22.79 -12.29
N LEU A 48 23.63 -22.26 -11.23
CA LEU A 48 23.17 -21.00 -10.60
C LEU A 48 23.46 -19.82 -11.53
N GLN A 49 24.69 -19.69 -12.04
CA GLN A 49 25.04 -18.62 -12.97
C GLN A 49 24.19 -18.65 -14.24
N SER A 50 23.92 -19.86 -14.81
CA SER A 50 23.00 -19.98 -15.94
C SER A 50 21.59 -19.50 -15.59
N THR A 51 21.07 -19.89 -14.44
CA THR A 51 19.73 -19.46 -13.96
C THR A 51 19.63 -17.93 -13.82
N LEU A 52 20.67 -17.30 -13.26
CA LEU A 52 20.71 -15.84 -13.09
C LEU A 52 20.83 -15.11 -14.43
N ALA A 53 21.63 -15.63 -15.35
CA ALA A 53 21.77 -15.10 -16.71
C ALA A 53 20.44 -15.20 -17.48
N ASP A 54 19.72 -16.33 -17.36
CA ASP A 54 18.40 -16.52 -17.95
C ASP A 54 17.39 -15.52 -17.41
N CYS A 55 17.36 -15.28 -16.08
CA CYS A 55 16.50 -14.27 -15.48
C CYS A 55 16.77 -12.88 -16.06
N LEU A 56 18.03 -12.50 -16.21
CA LEU A 56 18.41 -11.20 -16.75
C LEU A 56 18.00 -11.05 -18.24
N ASN A 57 18.25 -12.08 -19.03
CA ASN A 57 17.88 -12.11 -20.44
C ASN A 57 16.35 -12.05 -20.62
N ASP A 58 15.60 -12.82 -19.84
CA ASP A 58 14.13 -12.81 -19.83
C ASP A 58 13.58 -11.41 -19.53
N VAL A 59 14.14 -10.74 -18.51
CA VAL A 59 13.71 -9.39 -18.14
C VAL A 59 14.05 -8.37 -19.22
N LYS A 60 15.25 -8.45 -19.81
CA LYS A 60 15.63 -7.59 -20.95
C LYS A 60 14.74 -7.82 -22.18
N ALA A 61 14.44 -9.06 -22.51
CA ALA A 61 13.59 -9.41 -23.65
C ALA A 61 12.13 -8.94 -23.49
N ARG A 62 11.58 -9.01 -22.28
CA ARG A 62 10.21 -8.56 -21.98
C ARG A 62 10.08 -7.05 -21.85
N SER A 63 11.18 -6.35 -21.62
CA SER A 63 11.19 -4.90 -21.44
C SER A 63 11.36 -4.23 -22.79
N CYS A 64 10.25 -3.86 -23.43
CA CYS A 64 10.28 -3.09 -24.66
C CYS A 64 10.92 -1.71 -24.40
N GLN A 65 12.15 -1.51 -24.86
CA GLN A 65 12.90 -0.26 -24.79
C GLN A 65 12.86 0.42 -23.41
N PRO A 66 13.58 -0.10 -22.40
CA PRO A 66 13.66 0.55 -21.10
C PRO A 66 14.23 1.97 -21.26
N PHE A 67 13.74 2.90 -20.45
CA PHE A 67 14.27 4.28 -20.44
C PHE A 67 15.70 4.32 -19.90
N SER A 68 16.03 3.40 -19.00
CA SER A 68 17.38 3.18 -18.48
C SER A 68 17.57 1.71 -18.09
N GLU A 69 18.81 1.19 -18.15
CA GLU A 69 19.11 -0.18 -17.68
C GLU A 69 18.78 -0.37 -16.18
N ARG A 70 18.85 0.68 -15.35
CA ARG A 70 18.51 0.64 -13.93
C ARG A 70 17.02 0.28 -13.69
N GLU A 71 16.12 0.67 -14.56
CA GLU A 71 14.68 0.31 -14.48
C GLU A 71 14.47 -1.21 -14.41
N LEU A 72 15.41 -2.00 -14.93
CA LEU A 72 15.34 -3.45 -14.97
C LEU A 72 15.79 -4.12 -13.67
N LEU A 73 16.38 -3.38 -12.72
CA LEU A 73 16.93 -3.96 -11.49
C LEU A 73 15.85 -4.63 -10.64
N VAL A 74 14.78 -3.91 -10.30
CA VAL A 74 13.70 -4.47 -9.49
C VAL A 74 13.03 -5.67 -10.19
N PRO A 75 12.63 -5.61 -11.47
CA PRO A 75 12.15 -6.77 -12.22
C PRO A 75 13.11 -7.96 -12.21
N PHE A 76 14.42 -7.73 -12.33
CA PHE A 76 15.43 -8.79 -12.26
C PHE A 76 15.47 -9.46 -10.89
N LEU A 77 15.53 -8.67 -9.79
CA LEU A 77 15.52 -9.20 -8.43
C LEU A 77 14.26 -10.01 -8.15
N GLN A 78 13.09 -9.53 -8.60
CA GLN A 78 11.82 -10.26 -8.52
C GLN A 78 11.86 -11.58 -9.29
N ALA A 79 12.41 -11.59 -10.51
CA ALA A 79 12.53 -12.81 -11.31
C ALA A 79 13.45 -13.84 -10.66
N VAL A 80 14.57 -13.40 -10.07
CA VAL A 80 15.50 -14.27 -9.34
C VAL A 80 14.81 -14.87 -8.11
N GLN A 81 14.20 -14.03 -7.27
CA GLN A 81 13.52 -14.50 -6.06
C GLN A 81 12.36 -15.46 -6.37
N HIS A 82 11.59 -15.19 -7.41
CA HIS A 82 10.53 -16.10 -7.86
C HIS A 82 11.08 -17.48 -8.27
N ARG A 83 12.28 -17.53 -8.85
CA ARG A 83 12.90 -18.78 -9.33
C ARG A 83 13.67 -19.54 -8.26
N LEU A 84 14.27 -18.83 -7.30
CA LEU A 84 15.16 -19.40 -6.28
C LEU A 84 14.58 -19.36 -4.85
N GLY A 85 13.56 -18.56 -4.59
CA GLY A 85 12.97 -18.29 -3.27
C GLY A 85 13.65 -17.18 -2.49
N TYR A 86 14.88 -16.79 -2.88
CA TYR A 86 15.69 -15.74 -2.25
C TYR A 86 16.66 -15.12 -3.26
N LEU A 87 17.40 -14.10 -2.84
CA LEU A 87 18.42 -13.41 -3.64
C LEU A 87 19.82 -13.82 -3.16
N PRO A 88 20.50 -14.74 -3.83
CA PRO A 88 21.89 -15.07 -3.50
C PRO A 88 22.84 -13.91 -3.84
N GLU A 89 24.03 -13.88 -3.21
CA GLU A 89 25.03 -12.83 -3.44
C GLU A 89 25.42 -12.73 -4.92
N GLU A 90 25.47 -13.85 -5.63
CA GLU A 90 25.75 -13.92 -7.06
C GLU A 90 24.71 -13.15 -7.90
N ALA A 91 23.47 -12.99 -7.41
CA ALA A 91 22.47 -12.17 -8.11
C ALA A 91 22.85 -10.69 -8.10
N ILE A 92 23.46 -10.21 -7.01
CA ILE A 92 23.97 -8.84 -6.93
C ILE A 92 25.08 -8.61 -7.97
N ILE A 93 26.01 -9.55 -8.08
CA ILE A 93 27.14 -9.49 -9.03
C ILE A 93 26.61 -9.52 -10.47
N VAL A 94 25.68 -10.44 -10.79
CA VAL A 94 25.09 -10.55 -12.14
C VAL A 94 24.31 -9.30 -12.52
N ALA A 95 23.53 -8.72 -11.58
CA ALA A 95 22.83 -7.47 -11.84
C ALA A 95 23.79 -6.29 -12.05
N SER A 96 24.83 -6.19 -11.22
CA SER A 96 25.86 -5.15 -11.33
C SER A 96 26.52 -5.19 -12.71
N ALA A 97 27.05 -6.33 -13.10
CA ALA A 97 27.71 -6.51 -14.39
C ALA A 97 26.76 -6.34 -15.59
N GLY A 98 25.57 -6.92 -15.50
CA GLY A 98 24.62 -6.98 -16.62
C GLY A 98 23.82 -5.69 -16.87
N LEU A 99 23.67 -4.84 -15.83
CA LEU A 99 22.95 -3.55 -15.90
C LEU A 99 23.89 -2.34 -15.78
N GLY A 100 25.20 -2.56 -15.61
CA GLY A 100 26.18 -1.48 -15.45
C GLY A 100 25.97 -0.65 -14.18
N LEU A 101 25.58 -1.29 -13.08
CA LEU A 101 25.29 -0.62 -11.80
C LEU A 101 26.37 -0.96 -10.76
N PRO A 102 26.74 -0.04 -9.85
CA PRO A 102 27.59 -0.38 -8.71
C PRO A 102 26.95 -1.46 -7.83
N GLU A 103 27.73 -2.43 -7.37
CA GLU A 103 27.23 -3.51 -6.49
C GLU A 103 26.57 -2.98 -5.21
N ASN A 104 27.13 -1.93 -4.61
CA ASN A 104 26.53 -1.27 -3.44
C ASN A 104 25.13 -0.70 -3.72
N ASP A 105 24.87 -0.20 -4.91
CA ASP A 105 23.55 0.30 -5.32
C ASP A 105 22.57 -0.87 -5.46
N VAL A 106 23.01 -1.97 -6.09
CA VAL A 106 22.21 -3.18 -6.26
C VAL A 106 21.89 -3.79 -4.90
N HIS A 107 22.89 -4.02 -4.06
CA HIS A 107 22.72 -4.54 -2.70
C HIS A 107 21.83 -3.62 -1.87
N GLY A 108 22.07 -2.30 -1.93
CA GLY A 108 21.27 -1.33 -1.20
C GLY A 108 19.81 -1.28 -1.66
N THR A 109 19.52 -1.61 -2.91
CA THR A 109 18.15 -1.76 -3.41
C THR A 109 17.55 -3.08 -2.96
N ALA A 110 18.27 -4.20 -3.07
CA ALA A 110 17.83 -5.52 -2.65
C ALA A 110 17.53 -5.60 -1.14
N SER A 111 18.38 -5.00 -0.29
CA SER A 111 18.22 -5.01 1.17
C SER A 111 17.22 -3.98 1.70
N PHE A 112 16.75 -3.05 0.88
CA PHE A 112 15.80 -2.02 1.29
C PHE A 112 14.36 -2.52 1.36
N TYR A 113 13.95 -3.36 0.43
CA TYR A 113 12.58 -3.78 0.28
C TYR A 113 12.28 -5.04 1.12
N PRO A 114 11.24 -5.01 1.98
CA PRO A 114 10.94 -6.12 2.89
C PRO A 114 10.52 -7.41 2.19
N GLU A 115 10.04 -7.33 0.95
CA GLU A 115 9.65 -8.51 0.15
C GLU A 115 10.88 -9.26 -0.40
N PHE A 116 12.07 -8.63 -0.44
CA PHE A 116 13.28 -9.30 -0.89
C PHE A 116 13.96 -10.04 0.26
N ARG A 117 14.27 -11.30 0.04
CA ARG A 117 14.92 -12.19 1.00
C ARG A 117 16.35 -12.43 0.58
N LEU A 118 17.31 -12.00 1.37
CA LEU A 118 18.75 -12.19 1.12
C LEU A 118 19.26 -13.54 1.65
N GLU A 119 18.47 -14.22 2.47
CA GLU A 119 18.77 -15.53 3.05
C GLU A 119 17.80 -16.57 2.54
N PRO A 120 18.22 -17.85 2.44
CA PRO A 120 17.34 -18.93 2.07
C PRO A 120 16.15 -19.06 3.02
N VAL A 121 14.97 -19.31 2.46
CA VAL A 121 13.73 -19.55 3.20
C VAL A 121 13.23 -20.99 3.00
N GLY A 122 12.27 -21.39 3.82
CA GLY A 122 11.59 -22.68 3.67
C GLY A 122 10.80 -22.76 2.36
N ARG A 123 10.46 -23.98 1.97
CA ARG A 123 9.64 -24.26 0.80
C ARG A 123 8.28 -23.52 0.85
N PHE A 124 7.71 -23.40 2.06
CA PHE A 124 6.46 -22.69 2.31
C PHE A 124 6.76 -21.50 3.22
N VAL A 125 6.63 -20.30 2.69
CA VAL A 125 6.73 -19.04 3.45
C VAL A 125 5.33 -18.65 3.89
N ILE A 126 5.11 -18.64 5.21
CA ILE A 126 3.86 -18.29 5.85
C ILE A 126 3.99 -16.88 6.41
N GLU A 127 3.24 -15.95 5.84
CA GLU A 127 3.26 -14.52 6.18
C GLU A 127 1.95 -14.17 6.89
N VAL A 128 1.99 -13.94 8.20
CA VAL A 128 0.82 -13.59 9.01
C VAL A 128 0.65 -12.08 9.06
N CYS A 129 -0.52 -11.58 8.66
CA CYS A 129 -0.84 -10.16 8.76
C CYS A 129 -1.08 -9.77 10.23
N ASP A 130 -0.33 -8.76 10.72
CA ASP A 130 -0.45 -8.24 12.09
C ASP A 130 -0.90 -6.77 12.14
N SER A 131 -1.54 -6.25 11.08
CA SER A 131 -2.11 -4.92 11.05
C SER A 131 -3.41 -4.84 11.87
N LEU A 132 -3.85 -3.63 12.20
CA LEU A 132 -4.97 -3.36 13.10
C LEU A 132 -6.22 -4.24 12.86
N PRO A 133 -6.81 -4.37 11.65
CA PRO A 133 -7.98 -5.23 11.49
C PRO A 133 -7.71 -6.72 11.76
N CYS A 134 -6.52 -7.23 11.39
CA CYS A 134 -6.14 -8.60 11.68
C CYS A 134 -5.84 -8.83 13.17
N GLU A 135 -5.28 -7.84 13.86
CA GLU A 135 -5.09 -7.85 15.30
C GLU A 135 -6.44 -7.89 16.02
N MET A 136 -7.40 -7.06 15.59
CA MET A 136 -8.79 -7.10 16.07
C MET A 136 -9.44 -8.46 15.84
N GLY A 137 -9.12 -9.12 14.73
CA GLY A 137 -9.59 -10.46 14.35
C GLY A 137 -8.83 -11.62 14.99
N GLY A 138 -7.85 -11.36 15.88
CA GLY A 138 -7.15 -12.41 16.63
C GLY A 138 -5.91 -12.98 15.94
N CYS A 139 -5.20 -12.23 15.10
CA CYS A 139 -3.97 -12.72 14.44
C CYS A 139 -2.87 -13.16 15.42
N GLN A 140 -2.85 -12.65 16.65
CA GLN A 140 -1.90 -13.08 17.68
C GLN A 140 -2.14 -14.54 18.12
N LEU A 141 -3.40 -14.96 18.19
CA LEU A 141 -3.73 -16.36 18.47
C LEU A 141 -3.32 -17.26 17.30
N LEU A 142 -3.54 -16.82 16.06
CA LEU A 142 -3.11 -17.51 14.86
C LEU A 142 -1.59 -17.66 14.80
N LEU A 143 -0.85 -16.58 15.10
CA LEU A 143 0.61 -16.57 15.11
C LEU A 143 1.17 -17.51 16.20
N LYS A 144 0.55 -17.49 17.39
CA LYS A 144 0.90 -18.39 18.49
C LYS A 144 0.71 -19.84 18.10
N GLU A 145 -0.44 -20.20 17.53
CA GLU A 145 -0.75 -21.56 17.06
C GLU A 145 0.26 -22.03 16.01
N LEU A 146 0.55 -21.18 15.00
CA LEU A 146 1.56 -21.48 13.99
C LEU A 146 2.94 -21.70 14.61
N SER A 147 3.35 -20.83 15.55
CA SER A 147 4.65 -20.95 16.23
C SER A 147 4.76 -22.25 17.03
N GLU A 148 3.71 -22.62 17.75
CA GLU A 148 3.65 -23.89 18.52
C GLU A 148 3.69 -25.12 17.60
N GLN A 149 2.93 -25.12 16.51
CA GLN A 149 2.86 -26.23 15.54
C GLN A 149 4.17 -26.42 14.75
N LEU A 150 4.86 -25.31 14.46
CA LEU A 150 6.11 -25.32 13.68
C LEU A 150 7.36 -25.45 14.56
N GLY A 151 7.26 -25.15 15.87
CA GLY A 151 8.39 -25.11 16.78
C GLY A 151 9.38 -23.98 16.51
N ILE A 152 8.92 -22.89 15.88
CA ILE A 152 9.72 -21.71 15.51
C ILE A 152 8.97 -20.42 15.83
N GLY A 153 9.71 -19.33 16.00
CA GLY A 153 9.14 -17.98 16.10
C GLY A 153 9.04 -17.28 14.74
N ALA A 154 8.35 -16.13 14.73
CA ALA A 154 8.34 -15.25 13.56
C ALA A 154 9.75 -14.81 13.17
N GLY A 155 10.05 -14.77 11.87
CA GLY A 155 11.37 -14.50 11.30
C GLY A 155 12.28 -15.72 11.25
N GLN A 156 11.77 -16.94 11.52
CA GLN A 156 12.57 -18.17 11.56
C GLN A 156 12.07 -19.20 10.54
N SER A 157 13.00 -20.09 10.15
CA SER A 157 12.70 -21.26 9.31
C SER A 157 12.84 -22.55 10.10
N THR A 158 12.02 -23.56 9.78
CA THR A 158 12.15 -24.90 10.36
C THR A 158 13.46 -25.55 9.93
N PRO A 159 14.10 -26.39 10.81
CA PRO A 159 15.40 -27.02 10.52
C PRO A 159 15.40 -27.92 9.27
N ASP A 160 14.24 -28.44 8.89
CA ASP A 160 14.06 -29.27 7.69
C ASP A 160 13.93 -28.43 6.40
N GLY A 161 13.93 -27.08 6.51
CA GLY A 161 13.76 -26.16 5.39
C GLY A 161 12.38 -26.20 4.75
N LEU A 162 11.36 -26.73 5.45
CA LEU A 162 10.02 -26.85 4.90
C LEU A 162 9.20 -25.57 5.07
N PHE A 163 9.27 -24.92 6.23
CA PHE A 163 8.49 -23.73 6.54
C PHE A 163 9.37 -22.56 6.97
N THR A 164 8.93 -21.34 6.61
CA THR A 164 9.39 -20.09 7.20
C THR A 164 8.15 -19.35 7.71
N LEU A 165 8.21 -18.81 8.93
CA LEU A 165 7.13 -18.04 9.53
C LEU A 165 7.54 -16.57 9.63
N GLU A 166 6.75 -15.67 9.05
CA GLU A 166 6.99 -14.23 9.04
C GLU A 166 5.74 -13.47 9.49
N THR A 167 5.91 -12.25 10.02
CA THR A 167 4.83 -11.29 10.18
C THR A 167 4.97 -10.19 9.15
N VAL A 168 3.85 -9.81 8.55
CA VAL A 168 3.82 -8.79 7.49
C VAL A 168 2.77 -7.71 7.79
N GLY A 169 2.92 -6.57 7.16
CA GLY A 169 1.90 -5.54 7.16
C GLY A 169 0.59 -6.00 6.52
N CYS A 170 -0.31 -5.07 6.25
CA CYS A 170 -1.63 -5.41 5.73
C CYS A 170 -1.54 -6.21 4.42
N LEU A 171 -2.26 -7.33 4.30
CA LEU A 171 -2.39 -8.16 3.09
C LEU A 171 -3.58 -7.74 2.19
N GLY A 172 -4.32 -6.68 2.55
CA GLY A 172 -5.49 -6.21 1.80
C GLY A 172 -6.72 -7.12 1.97
N GLN A 173 -6.79 -7.93 3.03
CA GLN A 173 -7.90 -8.81 3.39
C GLN A 173 -8.65 -8.33 4.64
N CYS A 174 -8.67 -7.03 4.90
CA CYS A 174 -9.20 -6.46 6.14
C CYS A 174 -10.70 -6.74 6.37
N HIS A 175 -11.44 -7.16 5.34
CA HIS A 175 -12.83 -7.63 5.45
C HIS A 175 -12.96 -9.10 5.89
N ALA A 176 -11.84 -9.83 6.00
CA ALA A 176 -11.83 -11.27 6.29
C ALA A 176 -10.67 -11.63 7.21
N CYS A 177 -10.57 -10.93 8.34
CA CYS A 177 -9.54 -11.14 9.35
C CYS A 177 -9.82 -12.35 10.25
N PRO A 178 -8.78 -12.98 10.83
CA PRO A 178 -7.37 -12.78 10.53
C PRO A 178 -6.97 -13.38 9.18
N SER A 179 -5.91 -12.86 8.56
CA SER A 179 -5.44 -13.32 7.25
C SER A 179 -3.94 -13.60 7.26
N LEU A 180 -3.54 -14.56 6.42
CA LEU A 180 -2.15 -14.88 6.14
C LEU A 180 -1.95 -15.11 4.63
N SER A 181 -0.70 -15.17 4.21
CA SER A 181 -0.29 -15.61 2.87
C SER A 181 0.60 -16.85 3.00
N ILE A 182 0.49 -17.79 2.07
CA ILE A 182 1.46 -18.88 1.91
C ILE A 182 1.96 -18.86 0.47
N ASN A 183 3.22 -18.51 0.28
CA ASN A 183 3.81 -18.35 -1.05
C ASN A 183 2.96 -17.45 -1.98
N GLY A 184 2.38 -16.37 -1.44
CA GLY A 184 1.53 -15.44 -2.17
C GLY A 184 0.04 -15.85 -2.29
N HIS A 185 -0.34 -17.06 -1.86
CA HIS A 185 -1.74 -17.47 -1.76
C HIS A 185 -2.36 -16.93 -0.48
N LEU A 186 -3.30 -16.00 -0.62
CA LEU A 186 -3.99 -15.39 0.51
C LEU A 186 -4.99 -16.38 1.13
N VAL A 187 -4.96 -16.52 2.44
CA VAL A 187 -5.89 -17.34 3.21
C VAL A 187 -6.47 -16.51 4.35
N ALA A 188 -7.77 -16.61 4.58
CA ALA A 188 -8.47 -15.80 5.56
C ALA A 188 -9.32 -16.65 6.51
N ARG A 189 -9.64 -16.09 7.68
CA ARG A 189 -10.53 -16.69 8.69
C ARG A 189 -10.10 -18.10 9.13
N LEU A 190 -8.79 -18.36 9.18
CA LEU A 190 -8.25 -19.64 9.61
C LEU A 190 -8.57 -19.89 11.10
N THR A 191 -9.07 -21.10 11.36
CA THR A 191 -9.20 -21.62 12.72
C THR A 191 -7.96 -22.41 13.11
N PRO A 192 -7.65 -22.58 14.43
CA PRO A 192 -6.54 -23.44 14.87
C PRO A 192 -6.58 -24.85 14.29
N SER A 193 -7.78 -25.43 14.17
CA SER A 193 -7.97 -26.75 13.56
C SER A 193 -7.58 -26.77 12.07
N ALA A 194 -7.97 -25.76 11.32
CA ALA A 194 -7.62 -25.64 9.91
C ALA A 194 -6.11 -25.41 9.70
N VAL A 195 -5.47 -24.63 10.57
CA VAL A 195 -4.00 -24.46 10.57
C VAL A 195 -3.30 -25.81 10.68
N LYS A 196 -3.68 -26.61 11.69
CA LYS A 196 -3.07 -27.93 11.90
C LYS A 196 -3.24 -28.83 10.68
N GLN A 197 -4.45 -28.94 10.16
CA GLN A 197 -4.74 -29.78 8.99
C GLN A 197 -3.92 -29.34 7.76
N LEU A 198 -3.81 -28.04 7.54
CA LEU A 198 -3.02 -27.49 6.44
C LEU A 198 -1.53 -27.82 6.58
N LEU A 199 -0.95 -27.61 7.77
CA LEU A 199 0.45 -27.94 8.02
C LEU A 199 0.73 -29.43 7.88
N ASP A 200 -0.18 -30.29 8.36
CA ASP A 200 -0.05 -31.75 8.26
C ASP A 200 -0.11 -32.23 6.80
N ALA A 201 -1.01 -31.67 5.99
CA ALA A 201 -1.10 -31.95 4.55
C ALA A 201 0.20 -31.54 3.81
N LEU A 202 0.74 -30.34 4.10
CA LEU A 202 1.97 -29.86 3.50
C LEU A 202 3.21 -30.67 3.94
N ARG A 203 3.27 -31.11 5.22
CA ARG A 203 4.30 -32.06 5.72
C ARG A 203 4.20 -33.42 5.05
N GLY A 204 2.98 -33.85 4.74
CA GLY A 204 2.70 -35.09 4.00
C GLY A 204 3.10 -35.01 2.51
N GLY A 205 3.59 -33.88 2.05
CA GLY A 205 4.05 -33.68 0.67
C GLY A 205 2.95 -33.26 -0.31
N GLU A 206 1.76 -32.95 0.18
CA GLU A 206 0.66 -32.44 -0.64
C GLU A 206 1.05 -31.07 -1.26
N ARG A 207 0.55 -30.80 -2.46
CA ARG A 207 0.74 -29.50 -3.10
C ARG A 207 -0.11 -28.46 -2.39
N LEU A 208 0.39 -27.21 -2.28
CA LEU A 208 -0.31 -26.14 -1.60
C LEU A 208 -1.72 -25.91 -2.17
N ASP A 209 -1.84 -25.84 -3.51
CA ASP A 209 -3.15 -25.67 -4.16
C ASP A 209 -4.15 -26.75 -3.78
N THR A 210 -3.70 -28.02 -3.78
CA THR A 210 -4.54 -29.16 -3.42
C THR A 210 -4.94 -29.11 -1.95
N ALA A 211 -4.00 -28.81 -1.05
CA ALA A 211 -4.25 -28.72 0.39
C ALA A 211 -5.24 -27.58 0.71
N LEU A 212 -5.10 -26.43 0.06
CA LEU A 212 -6.05 -25.32 0.20
C LEU A 212 -7.45 -25.71 -0.28
N GLN A 213 -7.56 -26.38 -1.43
CA GLN A 213 -8.83 -26.88 -2.00
C GLN A 213 -9.51 -27.90 -1.10
N SER A 214 -8.78 -28.92 -0.64
CA SER A 214 -9.33 -30.00 0.17
C SER A 214 -9.89 -29.51 1.51
N LEU A 215 -9.31 -28.44 2.05
CA LEU A 215 -9.73 -27.82 3.32
C LEU A 215 -10.78 -26.72 3.12
N ALA A 216 -11.24 -26.49 1.89
CA ALA A 216 -12.11 -25.37 1.53
C ALA A 216 -11.56 -24.01 2.01
N LEU A 217 -10.23 -23.88 2.06
CA LEU A 217 -9.51 -22.69 2.49
C LEU A 217 -9.16 -21.76 1.32
N GLU A 218 -9.70 -22.05 0.15
CA GLU A 218 -9.44 -21.21 -1.01
C GLU A 218 -9.96 -19.79 -0.83
N PRO A 219 -9.12 -18.86 -1.22
CA PRO A 219 -9.61 -17.76 -2.01
C PRO A 219 -9.26 -18.05 -3.48
N ALA A 220 -10.19 -18.55 -4.25
CA ALA A 220 -10.13 -18.22 -5.67
C ALA A 220 -9.96 -16.70 -5.77
N PRO A 221 -9.22 -16.14 -6.74
CA PRO A 221 -9.07 -14.68 -6.90
C PRO A 221 -10.41 -13.94 -6.92
N ALA A 222 -11.49 -14.62 -7.32
CA ALA A 222 -12.85 -14.11 -7.30
C ALA A 222 -13.54 -14.22 -5.92
N GLU A 223 -13.23 -15.23 -5.11
CA GLU A 223 -13.88 -15.50 -3.83
C GLU A 223 -13.22 -14.78 -2.64
N GLY A 224 -11.92 -14.44 -2.76
CA GLY A 224 -11.22 -13.59 -1.79
C GLY A 224 -11.54 -12.09 -1.91
N LEU A 225 -12.48 -11.71 -2.76
CA LEU A 225 -12.91 -10.32 -2.87
C LEU A 225 -13.90 -9.94 -1.77
N PRO A 226 -13.88 -8.66 -1.34
CA PRO A 226 -14.87 -8.17 -0.40
C PRO A 226 -16.27 -8.27 -0.98
N PRO A 227 -17.28 -8.63 -0.17
CA PRO A 227 -18.67 -8.49 -0.59
C PRO A 227 -18.98 -7.01 -0.84
N VAL A 228 -19.79 -6.75 -1.88
CA VAL A 228 -20.36 -5.42 -2.11
C VAL A 228 -21.65 -5.33 -1.33
N LEU A 229 -21.70 -4.39 -0.39
CA LEU A 229 -22.82 -4.16 0.50
C LEU A 229 -23.72 -3.05 -0.06
N GLY A 230 -25.01 -3.19 0.16
CA GLY A 230 -26.01 -2.26 -0.39
C GLY A 230 -26.20 -2.45 -1.90
N ASN A 231 -26.72 -1.42 -2.55
CA ASN A 231 -27.01 -1.45 -3.98
C ASN A 231 -25.76 -1.16 -4.82
N PRO A 232 -25.39 -2.03 -5.78
CA PRO A 232 -24.29 -1.75 -6.70
C PRO A 232 -24.52 -0.44 -7.48
N ARG A 233 -23.44 0.33 -7.64
CA ARG A 233 -23.43 1.60 -8.38
C ARG A 233 -22.40 1.58 -9.50
N ALA A 234 -22.07 2.72 -10.08
CA ALA A 234 -21.26 2.84 -11.30
C ALA A 234 -19.92 2.07 -11.27
N LEU A 235 -19.23 2.05 -10.14
CA LEU A 235 -17.94 1.36 -9.98
C LEU A 235 -18.08 -0.13 -9.64
N THR A 236 -19.19 -0.52 -9.00
CA THR A 236 -19.43 -1.89 -8.54
C THR A 236 -20.35 -2.70 -9.44
N LEU A 237 -20.97 -2.08 -10.45
CA LEU A 237 -21.73 -2.79 -11.48
C LEU A 237 -20.80 -3.70 -12.31
N PRO A 238 -21.29 -4.87 -12.77
CA PRO A 238 -20.53 -5.72 -13.68
C PRO A 238 -20.10 -4.99 -14.96
N GLU A 239 -18.98 -5.41 -15.57
CA GLU A 239 -18.58 -4.91 -16.89
C GLU A 239 -19.63 -5.26 -17.95
N CYS A 240 -20.02 -4.26 -18.73
CA CYS A 240 -20.95 -4.42 -19.85
C CYS A 240 -20.20 -4.28 -21.17
N GLY A 241 -20.59 -5.05 -22.19
CA GLY A 241 -20.10 -4.87 -23.56
C GLY A 241 -20.35 -3.45 -24.07
N GLY A 242 -19.46 -2.93 -24.92
CA GLY A 242 -19.58 -1.57 -25.49
C GLY A 242 -18.66 -0.51 -24.88
N GLN A 243 -17.95 -0.80 -23.78
CA GLN A 243 -16.99 0.13 -23.18
C GLN A 243 -15.88 0.58 -24.13
N TYR A 244 -15.44 -0.31 -25.04
CA TYR A 244 -14.46 0.02 -26.08
C TYR A 244 -14.94 1.05 -27.12
N GLN A 245 -16.23 1.05 -27.44
CA GLN A 245 -16.78 2.05 -28.38
C GLN A 245 -16.79 3.44 -27.73
N ALA A 246 -17.18 3.53 -26.47
CA ALA A 246 -17.12 4.77 -25.71
C ALA A 246 -15.68 5.28 -25.57
N LEU A 247 -14.71 4.40 -25.29
CA LEU A 247 -13.30 4.74 -25.22
C LEU A 247 -12.78 5.30 -26.55
N LYS A 248 -13.05 4.63 -27.68
CA LYS A 248 -12.64 5.10 -29.02
C LYS A 248 -13.19 6.48 -29.34
N ALA A 249 -14.45 6.75 -28.97
CA ALA A 249 -15.08 8.06 -29.17
C ALA A 249 -14.40 9.16 -28.36
N VAL A 250 -13.96 8.86 -27.14
CA VAL A 250 -13.21 9.81 -26.29
C VAL A 250 -11.82 10.05 -26.86
N LEU A 251 -11.09 9.00 -27.26
CA LEU A 251 -9.74 9.10 -27.84
C LEU A 251 -9.71 9.78 -29.21
N ALA A 252 -10.82 9.86 -29.94
CA ALA A 252 -10.94 10.62 -31.16
C ALA A 252 -11.07 12.15 -30.94
N LYS A 253 -11.36 12.58 -29.71
CA LYS A 253 -11.43 14.01 -29.34
C LYS A 253 -10.04 14.63 -29.19
N PRO A 254 -9.90 15.95 -29.42
CA PRO A 254 -8.66 16.64 -29.08
C PRO A 254 -8.28 16.45 -27.60
N PRO A 255 -7.00 16.21 -27.27
CA PRO A 255 -6.54 16.06 -25.87
C PRO A 255 -7.00 17.20 -24.95
N ALA A 256 -7.01 18.43 -25.44
CA ALA A 256 -7.43 19.61 -24.67
C ALA A 256 -8.92 19.55 -24.29
N GLU A 257 -9.80 19.03 -25.17
CA GLU A 257 -11.23 18.85 -24.88
C GLU A 257 -11.45 17.80 -23.80
N VAL A 258 -10.70 16.70 -23.88
CA VAL A 258 -10.75 15.62 -22.87
C VAL A 258 -10.26 16.15 -21.52
N LEU A 259 -9.16 16.87 -21.49
CA LEU A 259 -8.62 17.51 -20.28
C LEU A 259 -9.63 18.47 -19.65
N GLU A 260 -10.25 19.32 -20.46
CA GLU A 260 -11.23 20.30 -19.97
C GLU A 260 -12.48 19.63 -19.40
N ALA A 261 -12.96 18.54 -20.02
CA ALA A 261 -14.06 17.73 -19.47
C ALA A 261 -13.72 17.15 -18.08
N VAL A 262 -12.50 16.65 -17.88
CA VAL A 262 -12.03 16.15 -16.58
C VAL A 262 -11.90 17.30 -15.57
N CYS A 263 -11.43 18.47 -15.98
CA CYS A 263 -11.37 19.64 -15.09
C CYS A 263 -12.78 20.08 -14.66
N ALA A 264 -13.71 20.17 -15.62
CA ALA A 264 -15.09 20.59 -15.39
C ALA A 264 -15.89 19.61 -14.54
N SER A 265 -15.54 18.30 -14.57
CA SER A 265 -16.19 17.28 -13.74
C SER A 265 -15.97 17.48 -12.23
N GLY A 266 -14.91 18.19 -11.84
CA GLY A 266 -14.53 18.33 -10.44
C GLY A 266 -13.97 17.04 -9.80
N LEU A 267 -13.58 16.04 -10.59
CA LEU A 267 -13.01 14.78 -10.08
C LEU A 267 -11.79 15.05 -9.20
N ARG A 268 -11.84 14.56 -7.95
CA ARG A 268 -10.75 14.62 -6.99
C ARG A 268 -10.12 13.24 -6.81
N GLY A 269 -8.82 13.22 -6.45
CA GLY A 269 -8.07 12.00 -6.20
C GLY A 269 -8.70 11.12 -5.11
N ARG A 270 -8.74 9.80 -5.32
CA ARG A 270 -9.35 8.78 -4.44
C ARG A 270 -8.33 8.01 -3.60
N GLY A 271 -7.06 8.39 -3.66
CA GLY A 271 -5.97 7.74 -2.92
C GLY A 271 -5.68 8.32 -1.53
N GLY A 272 -6.45 9.32 -1.07
CA GLY A 272 -6.28 9.94 0.25
C GLY A 272 -6.40 11.47 0.20
N ALA A 273 -5.44 12.16 -0.39
CA ALA A 273 -5.30 13.63 -0.32
C ALA A 273 -6.41 14.43 -1.04
N GLY A 274 -7.20 13.83 -1.93
CA GLY A 274 -8.30 14.49 -2.60
C GLY A 274 -7.90 15.66 -3.52
N PHE A 275 -6.68 15.69 -4.04
CA PHE A 275 -6.23 16.74 -4.95
C PHE A 275 -7.01 16.69 -6.28
N PRO A 276 -7.44 17.85 -6.88
CA PRO A 276 -8.19 17.87 -8.13
C PRO A 276 -7.41 17.20 -9.28
N ALA A 277 -7.97 16.13 -9.86
CA ALA A 277 -7.31 15.36 -10.92
C ALA A 277 -7.02 16.21 -12.16
N GLY A 278 -7.99 17.00 -12.61
CA GLY A 278 -7.84 17.90 -13.76
C GLY A 278 -6.72 18.95 -13.59
N ALA A 279 -6.54 19.50 -12.38
CA ALA A 279 -5.44 20.44 -12.10
C ALA A 279 -4.07 19.75 -12.20
N LYS A 280 -3.95 18.53 -11.67
CA LYS A 280 -2.72 17.72 -11.80
C LYS A 280 -2.40 17.43 -13.27
N TRP A 281 -3.40 17.03 -14.06
CA TRP A 281 -3.24 16.72 -15.49
C TRP A 281 -2.88 17.97 -16.30
N ARG A 282 -3.53 19.10 -16.04
CA ARG A 282 -3.24 20.38 -16.71
C ARG A 282 -1.79 20.82 -16.51
N SER A 283 -1.23 20.62 -15.32
CA SER A 283 0.17 20.92 -15.02
C SER A 283 1.13 20.10 -15.91
N VAL A 284 0.86 18.81 -16.11
CA VAL A 284 1.70 17.94 -16.95
C VAL A 284 1.45 18.22 -18.45
N ALA A 285 0.18 18.34 -18.87
CA ALA A 285 -0.16 18.63 -20.25
C ALA A 285 0.49 19.91 -20.76
N GLY A 286 0.53 20.96 -19.92
CA GLY A 286 1.13 22.26 -20.24
C GLY A 286 2.66 22.30 -20.19
N SER A 287 3.33 21.24 -19.75
CA SER A 287 4.79 21.18 -19.74
C SER A 287 5.33 21.02 -21.16
N ALA A 288 6.39 21.78 -21.48
CA ALA A 288 7.15 21.62 -22.72
C ALA A 288 8.17 20.47 -22.66
N ASP A 289 8.44 19.92 -21.47
CA ASP A 289 9.40 18.83 -21.29
C ASP A 289 8.78 17.47 -21.69
N GLU A 290 9.54 16.66 -22.42
CA GLU A 290 9.14 15.36 -22.96
C GLU A 290 10.18 14.29 -22.64
N PRO A 291 9.82 13.00 -22.59
CA PRO A 291 8.46 12.46 -22.64
C PRO A 291 7.67 12.72 -21.35
N LYS A 292 6.35 12.67 -21.44
CA LYS A 292 5.44 12.69 -20.27
C LYS A 292 5.05 11.28 -19.87
N PHE A 293 4.80 11.06 -18.56
CA PHE A 293 4.43 9.75 -18.03
C PHE A 293 3.12 9.81 -17.24
N LEU A 294 2.39 8.68 -17.27
CA LEU A 294 1.27 8.38 -16.39
C LEU A 294 1.61 7.17 -15.53
N ILE A 295 1.30 7.23 -14.24
CA ILE A 295 1.39 6.08 -13.35
C ILE A 295 0.03 5.88 -12.68
N ALA A 296 -0.55 4.69 -12.86
CA ALA A 296 -1.64 4.19 -12.04
C ALA A 296 -1.04 3.60 -10.78
N ASN A 297 -1.23 4.26 -9.66
CA ASN A 297 -0.82 3.76 -8.35
C ASN A 297 -1.82 2.71 -7.86
N ALA A 298 -1.45 1.45 -8.04
CA ALA A 298 -2.16 0.26 -7.57
C ALA A 298 -1.43 -0.41 -6.39
N ASP A 299 -0.56 0.32 -5.70
CA ASP A 299 0.06 -0.10 -4.45
C ASP A 299 -0.86 0.25 -3.28
N GLU A 300 -1.94 -0.54 -3.14
CA GLU A 300 -2.96 -0.39 -2.11
C GLU A 300 -2.49 -1.04 -0.82
N SER A 301 -1.65 -0.35 -0.06
CA SER A 301 -1.04 -0.84 1.17
C SER A 301 -1.53 -0.13 2.44
N GLU A 302 -2.48 0.82 2.32
CA GLU A 302 -3.11 1.46 3.46
C GLU A 302 -3.97 0.48 4.27
N ILE A 303 -3.82 0.49 5.61
CA ILE A 303 -4.60 -0.36 6.50
C ILE A 303 -6.11 -0.11 6.30
N GLY A 304 -6.87 -1.19 6.16
CA GLY A 304 -8.32 -1.11 6.00
C GLY A 304 -8.77 -0.81 4.57
N THR A 305 -7.88 -0.76 3.56
CA THR A 305 -8.27 -0.60 2.15
C THR A 305 -8.18 -1.92 1.36
N PHE A 306 -9.12 -2.13 0.46
CA PHE A 306 -9.19 -3.28 -0.46
C PHE A 306 -10.06 -2.98 -1.70
N LYS A 307 -10.33 -1.71 -1.99
CA LYS A 307 -11.16 -1.23 -3.10
C LYS A 307 -10.46 -1.30 -4.45
N ASP A 308 -9.14 -1.03 -4.47
CA ASP A 308 -8.36 -1.02 -5.71
C ASP A 308 -8.17 -2.46 -6.21
N ARG A 309 -7.96 -3.43 -5.31
CA ARG A 309 -7.99 -4.86 -5.66
C ARG A 309 -9.33 -5.27 -6.27
N TYR A 310 -10.45 -4.84 -5.68
CA TYR A 310 -11.78 -5.11 -6.23
C TYR A 310 -11.91 -4.57 -7.66
N LEU A 311 -11.53 -3.32 -7.90
CA LEU A 311 -11.59 -2.70 -9.22
C LEU A 311 -10.68 -3.41 -10.24
N LEU A 312 -9.46 -3.74 -9.87
CA LEU A 312 -8.50 -4.43 -10.74
C LEU A 312 -8.95 -5.85 -11.10
N THR A 313 -9.71 -6.52 -10.22
CA THR A 313 -10.22 -7.87 -10.45
C THR A 313 -11.55 -7.86 -11.21
N ARG A 314 -12.49 -7.01 -10.80
CA ARG A 314 -13.88 -7.02 -11.36
C ARG A 314 -14.11 -6.01 -12.46
N ARG A 315 -13.29 -4.97 -12.52
CA ARG A 315 -13.45 -3.83 -13.45
C ARG A 315 -12.11 -3.42 -14.10
N PRO A 316 -11.24 -4.38 -14.52
CA PRO A 316 -9.93 -4.04 -15.07
C PRO A 316 -10.04 -3.11 -16.27
N MET A 317 -11.02 -3.34 -17.16
CA MET A 317 -11.19 -2.53 -18.36
C MET A 317 -11.62 -1.09 -18.05
N LEU A 318 -12.37 -0.87 -16.97
CA LEU A 318 -12.73 0.49 -16.53
C LEU A 318 -11.47 1.26 -16.11
N VAL A 319 -10.60 0.64 -15.32
CA VAL A 319 -9.31 1.22 -14.87
C VAL A 319 -8.40 1.49 -16.07
N LEU A 320 -8.19 0.50 -16.93
CA LEU A 320 -7.31 0.61 -18.11
C LEU A 320 -7.82 1.64 -19.13
N SER A 321 -9.14 1.75 -19.31
CA SER A 321 -9.75 2.82 -20.13
C SER A 321 -9.46 4.20 -19.54
N GLY A 322 -9.58 4.33 -18.21
CA GLY A 322 -9.21 5.57 -17.52
C GLY A 322 -7.74 5.93 -17.69
N MET A 323 -6.84 4.94 -17.66
CA MET A 323 -5.42 5.15 -17.97
C MET A 323 -5.20 5.63 -19.40
N ALA A 324 -5.87 5.02 -20.38
CA ALA A 324 -5.74 5.41 -21.78
C ALA A 324 -6.25 6.85 -22.02
N ILE A 325 -7.38 7.22 -21.43
CA ILE A 325 -7.94 8.57 -21.52
C ILE A 325 -7.00 9.59 -20.84
N ALA A 326 -6.48 9.27 -19.65
CA ALA A 326 -5.55 10.13 -18.93
C ALA A 326 -4.26 10.37 -19.73
N ALA A 327 -3.68 9.29 -20.26
CA ALA A 327 -2.48 9.37 -21.07
C ALA A 327 -2.70 10.22 -22.34
N HIS A 328 -3.83 10.05 -23.02
CA HIS A 328 -4.22 10.86 -24.18
C HIS A 328 -4.33 12.33 -23.80
N ALA A 329 -5.03 12.66 -22.72
CA ALA A 329 -5.25 14.03 -22.28
C ALA A 329 -3.96 14.79 -21.92
N ILE A 330 -2.95 14.10 -21.38
CA ILE A 330 -1.67 14.71 -20.98
C ILE A 330 -0.58 14.59 -22.03
N GLY A 331 -0.80 13.82 -23.11
CA GLY A 331 0.18 13.54 -24.16
C GLY A 331 1.20 12.47 -23.81
N ALA A 332 0.96 11.62 -22.81
CA ALA A 332 1.86 10.54 -22.45
C ALA A 332 1.78 9.37 -23.44
N LYS A 333 2.93 8.88 -23.89
CA LYS A 333 3.03 7.71 -24.77
C LYS A 333 3.28 6.41 -24.00
N ARG A 334 3.69 6.49 -22.72
CA ARG A 334 3.88 5.35 -21.83
C ARG A 334 3.20 5.59 -20.49
N ALA A 335 2.50 4.58 -20.03
CA ALA A 335 1.87 4.55 -18.71
C ALA A 335 2.29 3.29 -17.95
N TYR A 336 2.42 3.40 -16.64
CA TYR A 336 2.74 2.27 -15.77
C TYR A 336 1.54 1.95 -14.88
N LEU A 337 1.15 0.67 -14.83
CA LEU A 337 0.28 0.13 -13.79
C LEU A 337 1.18 -0.47 -12.72
N PHE A 338 1.36 0.24 -11.60
CA PHE A 338 2.24 -0.17 -10.51
C PHE A 338 1.44 -0.94 -9.48
N LEU A 339 1.51 -2.27 -9.58
CA LEU A 339 0.70 -3.22 -8.84
C LEU A 339 1.39 -3.63 -7.54
N ARG A 340 0.66 -3.63 -6.43
CA ARG A 340 1.12 -4.12 -5.14
C ARG A 340 1.63 -5.56 -5.22
N ALA A 341 2.75 -5.88 -4.51
CA ALA A 341 3.34 -7.23 -4.45
C ALA A 341 2.33 -8.30 -4.00
N ALA A 342 1.58 -8.04 -2.92
CA ALA A 342 0.55 -8.96 -2.41
C ALA A 342 -0.60 -9.26 -3.39
N TYR A 343 -0.70 -8.51 -4.50
CA TYR A 343 -1.67 -8.74 -5.57
C TYR A 343 -1.05 -9.46 -6.78
N SER A 344 0.08 -10.12 -6.61
CA SER A 344 0.76 -10.91 -7.65
C SER A 344 -0.16 -11.89 -8.41
N PRO A 345 -1.20 -12.52 -7.83
CA PRO A 345 -2.14 -13.33 -8.59
C PRO A 345 -2.90 -12.57 -9.69
N LEU A 346 -2.96 -11.23 -9.61
CA LEU A 346 -3.59 -10.40 -10.65
C LEU A 346 -2.67 -10.08 -11.83
N VAL A 347 -1.38 -10.42 -11.77
CA VAL A 347 -0.42 -10.08 -12.84
C VAL A 347 -0.85 -10.68 -14.16
N GLU A 348 -1.15 -11.96 -14.20
CA GLU A 348 -1.55 -12.64 -15.44
C GLU A 348 -2.90 -12.13 -15.99
N PRO A 349 -3.99 -12.06 -15.21
CA PRO A 349 -5.26 -11.49 -15.69
C PRO A 349 -5.13 -10.04 -16.18
N LEU A 350 -4.35 -9.21 -15.49
CA LEU A 350 -4.14 -7.82 -15.90
C LEU A 350 -3.27 -7.70 -17.16
N THR A 351 -2.29 -8.59 -17.33
CA THR A 351 -1.49 -8.65 -18.56
C THR A 351 -2.36 -9.00 -19.77
N GLN A 352 -3.28 -9.95 -19.61
CA GLN A 352 -4.27 -10.30 -20.63
C GLN A 352 -5.22 -9.13 -20.92
N ALA A 353 -5.70 -8.44 -19.90
CA ALA A 353 -6.57 -7.27 -20.07
C ALA A 353 -5.84 -6.11 -20.77
N VAL A 354 -4.57 -5.85 -20.45
CA VAL A 354 -3.74 -4.85 -21.14
C VAL A 354 -3.55 -5.22 -22.60
N SER A 355 -3.31 -6.50 -22.92
CA SER A 355 -3.16 -6.98 -24.29
C SER A 355 -4.45 -6.79 -25.09
N ALA A 356 -5.60 -7.18 -24.52
CA ALA A 356 -6.91 -7.00 -25.14
C ALA A 356 -7.24 -5.51 -25.37
N LEU A 357 -6.91 -4.64 -24.42
CA LEU A 357 -7.06 -3.19 -24.60
C LEU A 357 -6.19 -2.69 -25.77
N ARG A 358 -4.91 -3.07 -25.80
CA ARG A 358 -3.95 -2.66 -26.85
C ARG A 358 -4.46 -2.98 -28.25
N GLU A 359 -5.03 -4.17 -28.46
CA GLU A 359 -5.61 -4.60 -29.75
C GLU A 359 -6.81 -3.72 -30.17
N SER A 360 -7.50 -3.14 -29.20
CA SER A 360 -8.67 -2.29 -29.42
C SER A 360 -8.35 -0.82 -29.63
N LEU A 361 -7.14 -0.37 -29.25
CA LEU A 361 -6.73 1.03 -29.33
C LEU A 361 -6.23 1.40 -30.73
N PRO A 362 -6.39 2.69 -31.14
CA PRO A 362 -5.75 3.20 -32.35
C PRO A 362 -4.23 3.07 -32.30
N GLU A 363 -3.60 2.91 -33.47
CA GLU A 363 -2.15 2.89 -33.59
C GLU A 363 -1.53 4.19 -33.02
N GLY A 364 -0.39 4.07 -32.33
CA GLY A 364 0.26 5.20 -31.68
C GLY A 364 -0.39 5.68 -30.36
N SER A 365 -1.39 4.94 -29.86
CA SER A 365 -1.93 5.12 -28.50
C SER A 365 -0.90 4.80 -27.42
N VAL A 366 -1.29 5.00 -26.14
CA VAL A 366 -0.42 4.75 -24.99
C VAL A 366 -0.02 3.27 -24.87
N GLU A 367 1.24 3.03 -24.59
CA GLU A 367 1.75 1.74 -24.11
C GLU A 367 1.54 1.63 -22.60
N ILE A 368 0.75 0.65 -22.13
CA ILE A 368 0.56 0.37 -20.71
C ILE A 368 1.50 -0.76 -20.29
N VAL A 369 2.37 -0.47 -19.33
CA VAL A 369 3.37 -1.41 -18.79
C VAL A 369 2.97 -1.79 -17.37
N LEU A 370 2.75 -3.07 -17.11
CA LEU A 370 2.53 -3.60 -15.77
C LEU A 370 3.88 -3.74 -15.05
N ARG A 371 3.97 -3.21 -13.84
CA ARG A 371 5.12 -3.36 -12.93
C ARG A 371 4.63 -3.74 -11.54
N THR A 372 5.22 -4.77 -10.97
CA THR A 372 4.94 -5.19 -9.59
C THR A 372 5.81 -4.39 -8.63
N SER A 373 5.20 -3.87 -7.57
CA SER A 373 5.90 -3.23 -6.45
C SER A 373 6.87 -4.22 -5.80
N PRO A 374 8.05 -3.78 -5.39
CA PRO A 374 8.96 -4.61 -4.59
C PRO A 374 8.56 -4.71 -3.09
N GLY A 375 7.37 -4.21 -2.74
CA GLY A 375 6.81 -4.26 -1.38
C GLY A 375 7.11 -3.05 -0.51
N GLY A 376 6.43 -3.02 0.66
CA GLY A 376 6.48 -1.92 1.63
C GLY A 376 5.43 -0.83 1.40
N TYR A 377 4.80 -0.38 2.51
CA TYR A 377 3.74 0.64 2.51
C TYR A 377 4.17 1.94 1.81
N LEU A 378 5.44 2.35 2.01
CA LEU A 378 5.93 3.60 1.45
C LEU A 378 5.94 3.61 -0.09
N CYS A 379 5.95 2.46 -0.76
CA CYS A 379 5.83 2.37 -2.22
C CYS A 379 4.49 2.94 -2.74
N GLY A 380 3.48 3.10 -1.88
CA GLY A 380 2.26 3.83 -2.19
C GLY A 380 2.41 5.36 -2.25
N GLU A 381 3.50 5.94 -1.68
CA GLU A 381 3.79 7.36 -1.78
C GLU A 381 4.33 7.69 -3.19
N GLU A 382 3.79 8.74 -3.84
CA GLU A 382 4.02 8.99 -5.27
C GLU A 382 5.49 9.12 -5.67
N THR A 383 6.36 9.67 -4.81
CA THR A 383 7.79 9.84 -5.12
C THR A 383 8.62 8.59 -4.78
N ALA A 384 8.24 7.83 -3.75
CA ALA A 384 8.84 6.55 -3.43
C ALA A 384 8.51 5.50 -4.51
N LEU A 385 7.26 5.49 -5.00
CA LEU A 385 6.84 4.69 -6.15
C LEU A 385 7.69 4.98 -7.39
N ILE A 386 7.93 6.26 -7.70
CA ILE A 386 8.79 6.67 -8.81
C ILE A 386 10.21 6.14 -8.60
N GLN A 387 10.77 6.22 -7.39
CA GLN A 387 12.09 5.66 -7.08
C GLN A 387 12.13 4.15 -7.31
N ALA A 388 11.07 3.42 -6.91
CA ALA A 388 10.98 1.97 -7.13
C ALA A 388 10.94 1.63 -8.63
N LEU A 389 10.17 2.36 -9.44
CA LEU A 389 10.16 2.21 -10.90
C LEU A 389 11.51 2.51 -11.53
N GLU A 390 12.28 3.45 -10.98
CA GLU A 390 13.64 3.77 -11.44
C GLU A 390 14.70 2.75 -10.96
N GLY A 391 14.32 1.66 -10.28
CA GLY A 391 15.25 0.67 -9.77
C GLY A 391 16.11 1.16 -8.60
N ARG A 392 15.57 2.05 -7.78
CA ARG A 392 16.22 2.65 -6.60
C ARG A 392 15.50 2.22 -5.33
N ARG A 393 16.05 2.56 -4.15
CA ARG A 393 15.33 2.47 -2.88
C ARG A 393 14.08 3.33 -2.93
N GLY A 394 12.94 2.81 -2.47
CA GLY A 394 11.65 3.50 -2.42
C GLY A 394 11.59 4.60 -1.36
N GLU A 395 12.56 5.47 -1.31
CA GLU A 395 12.60 6.62 -0.40
C GLU A 395 11.84 7.80 -1.01
N SER A 396 11.07 8.52 -0.19
CA SER A 396 10.38 9.72 -0.66
C SER A 396 11.38 10.82 -1.04
N ARG A 397 11.05 11.61 -2.08
CA ARG A 397 11.82 12.79 -2.50
C ARG A 397 11.35 14.03 -1.74
N PHE A 398 12.23 15.01 -1.60
CA PHE A 398 11.82 16.34 -1.16
C PHE A 398 10.93 17.01 -2.21
N ARG A 399 9.94 17.75 -1.77
CA ARG A 399 9.07 18.56 -2.61
C ARG A 399 9.10 20.01 -2.16
N PRO A 400 9.17 21.02 -3.04
CA PRO A 400 9.32 20.92 -4.50
C PRO A 400 10.70 20.37 -4.95
N PRO A 401 10.86 19.85 -6.20
CA PRO A 401 9.88 19.78 -7.27
C PRO A 401 8.86 18.67 -7.08
N TYR A 402 7.62 18.89 -7.53
CA TYR A 402 6.56 17.88 -7.55
C TYR A 402 6.72 16.96 -8.78
N PRO A 403 6.17 15.73 -8.76
CA PRO A 403 6.23 14.79 -9.88
C PRO A 403 5.68 15.37 -11.20
N THR A 404 4.71 16.29 -11.13
CA THR A 404 4.17 16.96 -12.31
C THR A 404 5.20 17.81 -13.05
N ALA A 405 6.28 18.22 -12.38
CA ALA A 405 7.41 18.93 -12.98
C ALA A 405 8.63 18.02 -13.19
N LYS A 406 9.00 17.20 -12.17
CA LYS A 406 10.16 16.28 -12.18
C LYS A 406 9.79 14.94 -11.51
N GLY A 407 9.09 14.09 -12.23
CA GLY A 407 8.66 12.78 -11.78
C GLY A 407 9.57 11.64 -12.25
N LEU A 408 9.00 10.66 -12.94
CA LEU A 408 9.69 9.48 -13.43
C LEU A 408 10.79 9.86 -14.43
N PHE A 409 12.00 9.39 -14.17
CA PHE A 409 13.23 9.73 -14.93
C PHE A 409 13.48 11.24 -15.06
N GLY A 410 13.01 12.02 -14.07
CA GLY A 410 13.13 13.47 -14.07
C GLY A 410 12.14 14.20 -14.99
N LYS A 411 11.17 13.50 -15.57
CA LYS A 411 10.20 13.98 -16.55
C LYS A 411 8.83 14.26 -15.94
N PRO A 412 7.99 15.13 -16.56
CA PRO A 412 6.64 15.42 -16.07
C PRO A 412 5.80 14.14 -15.94
N THR A 413 5.26 13.88 -14.75
CA THR A 413 4.56 12.63 -14.46
C THR A 413 3.27 12.89 -13.69
N VAL A 414 2.17 12.29 -14.16
CA VAL A 414 0.92 12.18 -13.40
C VAL A 414 0.93 10.85 -12.65
N VAL A 415 0.73 10.88 -11.34
CA VAL A 415 0.45 9.71 -10.52
C VAL A 415 -1.00 9.79 -10.05
N ASN A 416 -1.83 8.80 -10.39
CA ASN A 416 -3.22 8.71 -9.94
C ASN A 416 -3.52 7.33 -9.34
N ASN A 417 -4.36 7.31 -8.30
CA ASN A 417 -4.87 6.07 -7.73
C ASN A 417 -5.83 5.35 -8.69
N VAL A 418 -5.94 4.03 -8.57
CA VAL A 418 -6.81 3.15 -9.38
C VAL A 418 -8.26 3.64 -9.41
N GLU A 419 -8.87 3.92 -8.24
CA GLU A 419 -10.26 4.39 -8.17
C GLU A 419 -10.44 5.75 -8.84
N THR A 420 -9.43 6.63 -8.79
CA THR A 420 -9.46 7.90 -9.54
C THR A 420 -9.57 7.63 -11.03
N LEU A 421 -8.74 6.73 -11.56
CA LEU A 421 -8.73 6.39 -12.98
C LEU A 421 -10.01 5.65 -13.40
N ALA A 422 -10.56 4.77 -12.56
CA ALA A 422 -11.83 4.09 -12.81
C ALA A 422 -13.01 5.07 -12.96
N ASN A 423 -12.96 6.23 -12.32
CA ASN A 423 -13.99 7.27 -12.47
C ASN A 423 -13.88 8.07 -13.78
N VAL A 424 -12.73 8.08 -14.43
CA VAL A 424 -12.49 8.90 -15.64
C VAL A 424 -13.43 8.53 -16.80
N PRO A 425 -13.59 7.26 -17.20
CA PRO A 425 -14.51 6.90 -18.28
C PRO A 425 -15.95 7.31 -18.01
N LEU A 426 -16.37 7.31 -16.73
CA LEU A 426 -17.73 7.67 -16.33
C LEU A 426 -18.08 9.13 -16.66
N ILE A 427 -17.08 10.03 -16.68
CA ILE A 427 -17.26 11.45 -17.06
C ILE A 427 -17.86 11.58 -18.47
N PHE A 428 -17.56 10.64 -19.37
CA PHE A 428 -17.94 10.65 -20.77
C PHE A 428 -19.18 9.79 -21.07
N THR A 429 -19.86 9.27 -20.04
CA THR A 429 -21.10 8.50 -20.19
C THR A 429 -22.30 9.32 -19.75
N GLU A 430 -23.49 9.01 -20.31
CA GLU A 430 -24.75 9.66 -19.87
C GLU A 430 -25.06 9.36 -18.40
N ARG A 431 -24.72 8.16 -17.91
CA ARG A 431 -24.87 7.80 -16.50
C ARG A 431 -24.02 8.65 -15.57
N GLY A 432 -22.78 8.96 -15.95
CA GLY A 432 -21.90 9.85 -15.18
C GLY A 432 -22.38 11.28 -15.14
N ARG A 433 -23.09 11.74 -16.16
CA ARG A 433 -23.67 13.09 -16.21
C ARG A 433 -24.94 13.26 -15.39
N ALA A 434 -25.79 12.25 -15.33
CA ALA A 434 -27.11 12.37 -14.74
C ALA A 434 -27.16 12.00 -13.24
N ALA A 435 -26.42 11.01 -12.80
CA ALA A 435 -26.53 10.50 -11.43
C ALA A 435 -25.77 11.35 -10.39
N ASP A 436 -24.77 12.12 -10.80
CA ASP A 436 -23.71 12.55 -9.89
C ASP A 436 -23.53 14.05 -9.75
N LEU A 437 -24.01 14.85 -10.68
CA LEU A 437 -23.92 16.30 -10.56
C LEU A 437 -24.93 16.90 -9.58
N ALA A 438 -26.04 16.22 -9.33
CA ALA A 438 -27.11 16.71 -8.45
C ALA A 438 -26.96 16.25 -6.97
N ALA A 439 -26.14 15.23 -6.70
CA ALA A 439 -26.08 14.62 -5.36
C ALA A 439 -24.90 15.09 -4.50
N LEU A 440 -23.94 15.88 -5.02
CA LEU A 440 -22.61 15.90 -4.44
C LEU A 440 -21.99 17.28 -4.34
N GLY A 441 -22.28 17.97 -3.28
CA GLY A 441 -21.67 19.25 -2.94
C GLY A 441 -20.13 19.25 -2.75
N SER A 442 -19.41 18.13 -2.95
CA SER A 442 -17.99 18.03 -2.60
C SER A 442 -17.09 17.17 -3.51
N GLY A 443 -17.54 16.77 -4.70
CA GLY A 443 -16.68 16.02 -5.64
C GLY A 443 -17.47 15.14 -6.61
N PHE A 444 -16.88 14.83 -7.78
CA PHE A 444 -17.49 13.99 -8.80
C PHE A 444 -17.73 12.55 -8.30
N GLY A 445 -18.95 12.03 -8.48
CA GLY A 445 -19.30 10.62 -8.36
C GLY A 445 -19.42 10.07 -6.94
N THR A 446 -19.38 8.76 -6.85
CA THR A 446 -19.43 7.99 -5.62
C THR A 446 -18.02 7.76 -5.05
N LYS A 447 -17.98 7.20 -3.84
CA LYS A 447 -16.77 6.76 -3.17
C LYS A 447 -16.90 5.30 -2.77
N LEU A 448 -15.84 4.53 -2.99
CA LEU A 448 -15.73 3.18 -2.45
C LEU A 448 -15.23 3.25 -1.00
N PHE A 449 -16.08 2.86 -0.06
CA PHE A 449 -15.73 2.72 1.35
C PHE A 449 -15.42 1.25 1.67
N CYS A 450 -14.28 1.03 2.31
CA CYS A 450 -13.84 -0.27 2.79
C CYS A 450 -14.15 -0.37 4.29
N LEU A 451 -15.15 -1.14 4.67
CA LEU A 451 -15.52 -1.36 6.07
C LEU A 451 -14.86 -2.61 6.61
N ALA A 452 -14.19 -2.46 7.74
CA ALA A 452 -13.52 -3.54 8.46
C ALA A 452 -13.73 -3.36 9.98
N GLY A 453 -13.32 -4.36 10.76
CA GLY A 453 -13.42 -4.34 12.21
C GLY A 453 -14.75 -4.90 12.71
N ASP A 454 -15.29 -4.33 13.78
CA ASP A 454 -16.40 -4.87 14.57
C ASP A 454 -17.79 -4.53 13.96
N VAL A 455 -17.97 -4.71 12.67
CA VAL A 455 -19.26 -4.62 11.95
C VAL A 455 -19.76 -6.01 11.58
N GLU A 456 -21.09 -6.18 11.48
CA GLU A 456 -21.71 -7.49 11.19
C GLU A 456 -21.25 -8.04 9.83
N HIS A 457 -21.17 -7.18 8.83
CA HIS A 457 -20.75 -7.53 7.47
C HIS A 457 -19.62 -6.63 6.98
N PRO A 458 -18.34 -6.95 7.30
CA PRO A 458 -17.20 -6.25 6.70
C PRO A 458 -17.23 -6.39 5.18
N GLY A 459 -17.00 -5.28 4.45
CA GLY A 459 -17.10 -5.31 3.00
C GLY A 459 -16.90 -3.96 2.33
N LEU A 460 -17.24 -3.91 1.04
CA LEU A 460 -17.11 -2.73 0.19
C LEU A 460 -18.48 -2.07 -0.01
N ILE A 461 -18.57 -0.78 0.24
CA ILE A 461 -19.76 0.03 -0.02
C ILE A 461 -19.43 1.10 -1.05
N GLU A 462 -20.18 1.16 -2.14
CA GLU A 462 -20.16 2.30 -3.03
C GLU A 462 -21.28 3.28 -2.66
N ALA A 463 -20.90 4.43 -2.10
CA ALA A 463 -21.84 5.44 -1.62
C ALA A 463 -21.48 6.85 -2.10
N PRO A 464 -22.46 7.78 -2.19
CA PRO A 464 -22.19 9.19 -2.41
C PRO A 464 -21.26 9.78 -1.34
N PHE A 465 -20.41 10.74 -1.71
CA PHE A 465 -19.75 11.57 -0.70
C PHE A 465 -20.80 12.30 0.15
N GLY A 466 -20.57 12.38 1.44
CA GLY A 466 -21.54 12.94 2.39
C GLY A 466 -22.49 11.92 2.99
N THR A 467 -22.45 10.65 2.58
CA THR A 467 -23.06 9.56 3.35
C THR A 467 -22.47 9.56 4.74
N THR A 468 -23.32 9.47 5.77
CA THR A 468 -22.86 9.59 7.16
C THR A 468 -22.19 8.31 7.66
N LEU A 469 -21.37 8.44 8.70
CA LEU A 469 -20.75 7.30 9.38
C LEU A 469 -21.79 6.26 9.81
N GLY A 470 -22.87 6.70 10.44
CA GLY A 470 -23.95 5.83 10.91
C GLY A 470 -24.62 5.06 9.76
N GLN A 471 -24.89 5.74 8.64
CA GLN A 471 -25.46 5.08 7.44
C GLN A 471 -24.57 3.99 6.85
N LEU A 472 -23.23 4.20 6.85
CA LEU A 472 -22.31 3.16 6.38
C LEU A 472 -22.26 1.96 7.33
N ILE A 473 -22.25 2.20 8.65
CA ILE A 473 -22.32 1.14 9.66
C ILE A 473 -23.65 0.37 9.54
N GLU A 474 -24.77 1.06 9.38
CA GLU A 474 -26.09 0.46 9.18
C GLU A 474 -26.13 -0.40 7.90
N THR A 475 -25.55 0.10 6.79
CA THR A 475 -25.45 -0.67 5.53
C THR A 475 -24.63 -1.95 5.71
N ALA A 476 -23.67 -1.96 6.64
CA ALA A 476 -22.88 -3.13 7.01
C ALA A 476 -23.59 -4.04 8.05
N GLY A 477 -24.88 -3.85 8.33
CA GLY A 477 -25.67 -4.65 9.27
C GLY A 477 -25.57 -4.19 10.73
N GLY A 478 -24.91 -3.07 10.99
CA GLY A 478 -24.65 -2.57 12.34
C GLY A 478 -23.36 -3.14 12.96
N MET A 479 -23.30 -3.13 14.28
CA MET A 479 -22.18 -3.71 15.04
C MET A 479 -22.28 -5.25 15.06
N ALA A 480 -21.13 -5.93 15.01
CA ALA A 480 -21.04 -7.40 14.97
C ALA A 480 -21.47 -8.10 16.27
N SER A 481 -21.71 -7.35 17.33
CA SER A 481 -22.16 -7.84 18.62
C SER A 481 -23.15 -6.86 19.24
N GLU A 482 -23.76 -7.22 20.38
CA GLU A 482 -24.59 -6.30 21.15
C GLU A 482 -23.79 -5.13 21.77
N ALA A 483 -22.46 -5.13 21.63
CA ALA A 483 -21.61 -4.04 22.12
C ALA A 483 -21.90 -2.74 21.38
N ALA A 484 -21.90 -1.64 22.10
CA ALA A 484 -22.11 -0.32 21.53
C ALA A 484 -20.93 0.09 20.61
N PHE A 485 -21.23 0.96 19.66
CA PHE A 485 -20.19 1.62 18.86
C PHE A 485 -19.27 2.46 19.77
N GLY A 486 -17.98 2.24 19.68
CA GLY A 486 -16.94 2.98 20.40
C GLY A 486 -16.33 4.07 19.53
N VAL A 487 -15.44 3.69 18.64
CA VAL A 487 -14.77 4.60 17.69
C VAL A 487 -14.65 3.97 16.31
N ALA A 488 -14.48 4.81 15.31
CA ALA A 488 -14.03 4.37 13.98
C ALA A 488 -12.73 5.08 13.62
N VAL A 489 -11.79 4.35 12.99
CA VAL A 489 -10.60 4.92 12.35
C VAL A 489 -10.96 5.21 10.90
N LEU A 490 -11.09 6.47 10.53
CA LEU A 490 -11.36 6.92 9.17
C LEU A 490 -10.06 7.34 8.50
N GLY A 491 -9.75 6.74 7.35
CA GLY A 491 -8.58 7.11 6.54
C GLY A 491 -7.35 6.23 6.77
N GLY A 492 -7.50 5.09 7.43
CA GLY A 492 -6.43 4.12 7.67
C GLY A 492 -5.44 4.53 8.76
N ALA A 493 -4.19 4.07 8.66
CA ALA A 493 -3.16 4.33 9.69
C ALA A 493 -2.91 5.82 9.93
N GLY A 494 -2.85 6.62 8.86
CA GLY A 494 -2.69 8.08 8.93
C GLY A 494 -4.00 8.85 9.13
N GLY A 495 -5.07 8.17 9.50
CA GLY A 495 -6.42 8.68 9.61
C GLY A 495 -6.72 9.49 10.87
N ARG A 496 -7.98 9.39 11.32
CA ARG A 496 -8.48 10.05 12.51
C ARG A 496 -9.52 9.20 13.21
N PHE A 497 -9.75 9.47 14.50
CA PHE A 497 -10.83 8.86 15.28
C PHE A 497 -12.17 9.58 15.07
N LEU A 498 -13.23 8.81 14.92
CA LEU A 498 -14.62 9.28 14.94
C LEU A 498 -15.37 8.54 16.06
N GLY A 499 -15.81 9.27 17.09
CA GLY A 499 -16.57 8.72 18.21
C GLY A 499 -18.09 8.74 17.97
N PRO A 500 -18.91 8.36 18.98
CA PRO A 500 -20.37 8.29 18.87
C PRO A 500 -21.04 9.60 18.44
N SER A 501 -20.48 10.75 18.82
CA SER A 501 -20.97 12.07 18.40
C SER A 501 -20.82 12.34 16.90
N ASN A 502 -20.02 11.53 16.20
CA ASN A 502 -19.75 11.66 14.76
C ASN A 502 -20.62 10.76 13.88
N LEU A 503 -21.57 9.99 14.43
CA LEU A 503 -22.43 9.09 13.64
C LEU A 503 -23.20 9.82 12.53
N THR A 504 -23.57 11.08 12.75
CA THR A 504 -24.25 11.94 11.77
C THR A 504 -23.29 12.75 10.90
N LEU A 505 -21.95 12.61 11.08
CA LEU A 505 -20.95 13.35 10.31
C LEU A 505 -20.98 12.89 8.85
N PRO A 506 -21.18 13.81 7.87
CA PRO A 506 -21.06 13.49 6.47
C PRO A 506 -19.60 13.18 6.11
N LEU A 507 -19.34 12.01 5.52
CA LEU A 507 -18.01 11.59 5.16
C LEU A 507 -17.61 12.19 3.80
N THR A 508 -16.86 13.29 3.87
CA THR A 508 -16.33 14.06 2.74
C THR A 508 -14.80 13.99 2.70
N PHE A 509 -14.17 14.61 1.72
CA PHE A 509 -12.71 14.77 1.69
C PHE A 509 -12.20 15.55 2.91
N GLU A 510 -12.93 16.57 3.32
CA GLU A 510 -12.61 17.42 4.46
C GLU A 510 -12.73 16.65 5.79
N ALA A 511 -13.64 15.68 5.84
CA ALA A 511 -13.74 14.76 6.97
C ALA A 511 -12.62 13.71 7.03
N GLY A 512 -11.83 13.56 5.94
CA GLY A 512 -10.74 12.58 5.85
C GLY A 512 -11.09 11.30 5.09
N ALA A 513 -12.24 11.23 4.41
CA ALA A 513 -12.72 10.02 3.72
C ALA A 513 -12.02 9.71 2.37
N GLY A 514 -10.93 10.39 2.05
CA GLY A 514 -10.31 10.38 0.71
C GLY A 514 -9.85 9.01 0.20
N ASN A 515 -9.33 8.11 1.06
CA ASN A 515 -8.94 6.75 0.68
C ASN A 515 -10.05 5.69 0.89
N GLY A 516 -11.10 6.03 1.66
CA GLY A 516 -12.25 5.16 1.90
C GLY A 516 -12.06 4.08 2.95
N SER A 517 -10.93 4.02 3.65
CA SER A 517 -10.75 3.11 4.80
C SER A 517 -11.63 3.52 5.96
N LEU A 518 -12.36 2.56 6.53
CA LEU A 518 -13.18 2.73 7.72
C LEU A 518 -13.09 1.48 8.59
N ILE A 519 -12.35 1.58 9.71
CA ILE A 519 -12.17 0.48 10.67
C ILE A 519 -13.01 0.81 11.90
N VAL A 520 -14.03 0.01 12.16
CA VAL A 520 -15.00 0.23 13.25
C VAL A 520 -14.60 -0.60 14.46
N CYS A 521 -14.58 0.03 15.64
CA CYS A 521 -14.24 -0.59 16.92
C CYS A 521 -15.43 -0.48 17.90
N HIS A 522 -15.75 -1.55 18.61
CA HIS A 522 -16.75 -1.51 19.68
C HIS A 522 -16.21 -0.78 20.94
N ALA A 523 -17.11 -0.34 21.80
CA ALA A 523 -16.79 0.54 22.95
C ALA A 523 -15.85 -0.10 23.98
N GLU A 524 -15.85 -1.43 24.09
CA GLU A 524 -15.01 -2.16 25.04
C GLU A 524 -13.57 -2.40 24.54
N ARG A 525 -13.26 -2.05 23.28
CA ARG A 525 -11.93 -2.22 22.73
C ARG A 525 -11.00 -1.11 23.23
N PRO A 526 -9.85 -1.47 23.86
CA PRO A 526 -8.93 -0.48 24.39
C PRO A 526 -8.36 0.41 23.27
N LEU A 527 -8.57 1.71 23.36
CA LEU A 527 -8.09 2.68 22.37
C LEU A 527 -6.56 2.67 22.25
N LEU A 528 -5.88 2.47 23.38
CA LEU A 528 -4.42 2.39 23.45
C LEU A 528 -3.85 1.25 22.59
N GLU A 529 -4.51 0.10 22.53
CA GLU A 529 -4.09 -1.02 21.67
C GLU A 529 -4.19 -0.66 20.19
N THR A 530 -5.26 0.04 19.79
CA THR A 530 -5.40 0.56 18.42
C THR A 530 -4.25 1.50 18.05
N ILE A 531 -3.87 2.40 18.96
CA ILE A 531 -2.76 3.33 18.75
C ILE A 531 -1.42 2.60 18.68
N ARG A 532 -1.18 1.63 19.58
CA ARG A 532 0.03 0.78 19.56
C ARG A 532 0.18 0.04 18.25
N SER A 533 -0.90 -0.59 17.77
CA SER A 533 -0.93 -1.30 16.50
C SER A 533 -0.54 -0.40 15.32
N VAL A 534 -1.11 0.80 15.26
CA VAL A 534 -0.82 1.77 14.21
C VAL A 534 0.61 2.32 14.29
N LEU A 535 1.11 2.63 15.49
CA LEU A 535 2.50 3.09 15.65
C LEU A 535 3.51 1.99 15.31
N ARG A 536 3.24 0.73 15.68
CA ARG A 536 4.05 -0.43 15.27
C ARG A 536 4.09 -0.56 13.75
N PHE A 537 2.96 -0.41 13.08
CA PHE A 537 2.88 -0.40 11.62
C PHE A 537 3.76 0.71 11.03
N PHE A 538 3.62 1.96 11.47
CA PHE A 538 4.44 3.06 10.96
C PHE A 538 5.93 2.92 11.25
N HIS A 539 6.29 2.39 12.42
CA HIS A 539 7.68 2.10 12.75
C HIS A 539 8.29 1.11 11.75
N ARG A 540 7.58 0.04 11.46
CA ARG A 540 8.02 -1.02 10.54
C ARG A 540 8.09 -0.56 9.09
N GLU A 541 7.16 0.28 8.66
CA GLU A 541 7.05 0.78 7.29
C GLU A 541 7.89 2.05 7.03
N SER A 542 8.61 2.54 8.03
CA SER A 542 9.52 3.68 7.88
C SER A 542 10.70 3.32 6.98
N CYS A 543 10.94 4.13 5.92
CA CYS A 543 12.12 3.94 5.06
C CYS A 543 13.45 4.28 5.74
N GLY A 544 13.44 4.82 6.96
CA GLY A 544 14.64 5.20 7.70
C GLY A 544 15.37 6.46 7.21
N ALA A 545 14.92 7.10 6.12
CA ALA A 545 15.64 8.20 5.49
C ALA A 545 15.69 9.50 6.31
N CYS A 546 14.71 9.76 7.17
CA CYS A 546 14.70 10.95 8.01
C CYS A 546 14.59 10.62 9.50
N LEU A 547 15.47 11.25 10.31
CA LEU A 547 15.58 11.01 11.74
C LEU A 547 14.26 11.18 12.51
N PRO A 548 13.44 12.23 12.30
CA PRO A 548 12.20 12.41 13.05
C PRO A 548 11.22 11.25 12.90
N CYS A 549 11.11 10.68 11.69
CA CYS A 549 10.26 9.52 11.45
C CYS A 549 10.90 8.25 12.05
N ARG A 550 12.16 7.95 11.68
CA ARG A 550 12.83 6.71 12.07
C ARG A 550 12.91 6.52 13.59
N GLU A 551 13.45 7.53 14.29
CA GLU A 551 13.64 7.46 15.74
C GLU A 551 12.39 7.90 16.51
N GLY A 552 11.69 8.94 16.03
CA GLY A 552 10.56 9.49 16.76
C GLY A 552 9.36 8.56 16.80
N VAL A 553 9.03 7.88 15.69
CA VAL A 553 7.92 6.90 15.67
C VAL A 553 8.27 5.68 16.52
N TYR A 554 9.54 5.23 16.50
CA TYR A 554 10.03 4.19 17.40
C TYR A 554 9.85 4.59 18.86
N GLU A 555 10.28 5.79 19.23
CA GLU A 555 10.16 6.30 20.60
C GLU A 555 8.70 6.40 21.05
N LEU A 556 7.80 6.90 20.20
CA LEU A 556 6.36 6.90 20.51
C LEU A 556 5.81 5.49 20.72
N HIS A 557 6.22 4.55 19.87
CA HIS A 557 5.80 3.16 20.00
C HIS A 557 6.31 2.54 21.31
N GLN A 558 7.57 2.80 21.68
CA GLN A 558 8.15 2.30 22.94
C GLN A 558 7.48 2.96 24.17
N ALA A 559 7.23 4.26 24.12
CA ALA A 559 6.62 5.00 25.21
C ALA A 559 5.23 4.49 25.61
N LEU A 560 4.53 3.86 24.67
CA LEU A 560 3.20 3.29 24.90
C LEU A 560 3.23 1.80 25.27
N GLN A 561 4.39 1.16 25.40
CA GLN A 561 4.44 -0.24 25.85
C GLN A 561 4.03 -0.36 27.32
N PRO A 562 3.45 -1.51 27.75
CA PRO A 562 2.97 -1.68 29.12
C PRO A 562 4.05 -1.41 30.17
N GLU A 563 5.31 -1.79 29.89
CA GLU A 563 6.47 -1.64 30.78
C GLU A 563 6.90 -0.17 30.94
N GLN A 564 6.43 0.73 30.07
CA GLN A 564 6.74 2.15 30.06
C GLN A 564 5.57 3.03 30.51
N THR A 565 4.45 2.42 30.89
CA THR A 565 3.26 3.15 31.33
C THR A 565 3.59 4.13 32.46
N GLY A 566 3.22 5.40 32.31
CA GLY A 566 3.52 6.48 33.27
C GLY A 566 4.93 7.08 33.18
N THR A 567 5.83 6.57 32.34
CA THR A 567 7.19 7.14 32.15
C THR A 567 7.15 8.46 31.39
N TYR A 568 6.22 8.61 30.46
CA TYR A 568 6.07 9.80 29.63
C TYR A 568 4.78 10.55 29.98
N SER A 569 4.88 11.87 30.23
CA SER A 569 3.69 12.68 30.40
C SER A 569 2.99 12.93 29.06
N PRO A 570 1.67 13.17 29.04
CA PRO A 570 0.92 13.53 27.84
C PRO A 570 1.52 14.68 27.06
N GLU A 571 2.00 15.72 27.78
CA GLU A 571 2.60 16.90 27.18
C GLU A 571 3.88 16.54 26.41
N LYS A 572 4.70 15.64 26.97
CA LYS A 572 5.93 15.16 26.33
C LYS A 572 5.64 14.32 25.08
N LEU A 573 4.61 13.47 25.13
CA LEU A 573 4.16 12.69 23.97
C LEU A 573 3.63 13.62 22.86
N LEU A 574 2.88 14.67 23.21
CA LEU A 574 2.40 15.66 22.25
C LEU A 574 3.54 16.51 21.66
N GLU A 575 4.54 16.89 22.45
CA GLU A 575 5.72 17.60 21.98
C GLU A 575 6.52 16.76 20.96
N LEU A 576 6.78 15.49 21.29
CA LEU A 576 7.45 14.55 20.42
C LEU A 576 6.66 14.34 19.13
N SER A 577 5.35 14.11 19.22
CA SER A 577 4.43 13.96 18.10
C SER A 577 4.49 15.16 17.15
N ARG A 578 4.44 16.38 17.72
CA ARG A 578 4.55 17.63 16.94
C ARG A 578 5.90 17.72 16.21
N GLY A 579 7.00 17.38 16.91
CA GLY A 579 8.36 17.35 16.32
C GLY A 579 8.44 16.41 15.12
N ILE A 580 7.90 15.19 15.25
CA ILE A 580 7.85 14.19 14.17
C ILE A 580 7.07 14.73 12.98
N ARG A 581 5.88 15.27 13.21
CA ARG A 581 5.01 15.80 12.15
C ARG A 581 5.66 16.93 11.36
N LEU A 582 6.27 17.88 12.04
CA LEU A 582 6.83 19.08 11.40
C LEU A 582 8.15 18.82 10.66
N ALA A 583 8.96 17.85 11.13
CA ALA A 583 10.29 17.62 10.60
C ALA A 583 10.42 16.39 9.70
N SER A 584 9.37 15.58 9.56
CA SER A 584 9.38 14.42 8.66
C SER A 584 9.27 14.82 7.19
N ARG A 585 9.99 14.10 6.33
CA ARG A 585 10.12 14.36 4.89
C ARG A 585 8.80 14.14 4.12
N CYS A 586 8.03 13.12 4.47
CA CYS A 586 6.84 12.70 3.72
C CYS A 586 5.62 12.45 4.61
N GLY A 587 4.48 12.19 3.97
CA GLY A 587 3.21 11.93 4.63
C GLY A 587 3.25 10.85 5.69
N LEU A 588 4.07 9.79 5.54
CA LEU A 588 4.18 8.72 6.52
C LEU A 588 4.53 9.29 7.91
N GLY A 589 5.69 9.91 8.08
CA GLY A 589 6.09 10.48 9.36
C GLY A 589 5.22 11.67 9.78
N GLN A 590 4.68 12.44 8.83
CA GLN A 590 3.79 13.57 9.13
C GLN A 590 2.42 13.14 9.68
N THR A 591 1.98 11.90 9.44
CA THR A 591 0.69 11.39 9.90
C THR A 591 0.81 10.34 11.01
N ALA A 592 1.97 9.69 11.16
CA ALA A 592 2.18 8.61 12.13
C ALA A 592 1.68 8.93 13.57
N PRO A 593 1.96 10.11 14.15
CA PRO A 593 1.51 10.42 15.51
C PRO A 593 0.06 10.92 15.61
N ARG A 594 -0.66 11.07 14.50
CA ARG A 594 -1.96 11.75 14.46
C ARG A 594 -3.01 11.12 15.38
N LEU A 595 -3.14 9.78 15.35
CA LEU A 595 -4.10 9.09 16.19
C LEU A 595 -3.78 9.23 17.68
N LEU A 596 -2.49 9.25 18.04
CA LEU A 596 -2.07 9.50 19.42
C LEU A 596 -2.40 10.95 19.86
N GLU A 597 -2.08 11.95 19.02
CA GLU A 597 -2.40 13.36 19.32
C GLU A 597 -3.92 13.55 19.51
N GLU A 598 -4.71 12.94 18.64
CA GLU A 598 -6.18 13.04 18.70
C GLU A 598 -6.75 12.32 19.92
N ALA A 599 -6.22 11.15 20.27
CA ALA A 599 -6.64 10.40 21.45
C ALA A 599 -6.27 11.14 22.74
N LEU A 600 -5.06 11.68 22.86
CA LEU A 600 -4.65 12.47 24.02
C LEU A 600 -5.48 13.74 24.20
N SER A 601 -5.99 14.32 23.11
CA SER A 601 -6.84 15.52 23.17
C SER A 601 -8.31 15.22 23.43
N THR A 602 -8.82 14.06 22.98
CA THR A 602 -10.26 13.75 22.97
C THR A 602 -10.63 12.69 24.02
N PHE A 603 -9.73 11.74 24.27
CA PHE A 603 -9.93 10.58 25.16
C PHE A 603 -8.74 10.37 26.12
N PRO A 604 -8.27 11.41 26.84
CA PRO A 604 -7.02 11.32 27.61
C PRO A 604 -7.02 10.17 28.62
N GLU A 605 -8.15 9.91 29.30
CA GLU A 605 -8.28 8.85 30.29
C GLU A 605 -8.09 7.44 29.73
N GLN A 606 -8.37 7.22 28.44
CA GLN A 606 -8.20 5.92 27.78
C GLN A 606 -6.76 5.69 27.26
N VAL A 607 -5.90 6.71 27.29
CA VAL A 607 -4.52 6.63 26.82
C VAL A 607 -3.52 6.63 27.98
N ILE A 608 -3.87 7.28 29.10
CA ILE A 608 -2.96 7.54 30.22
C ILE A 608 -3.22 6.57 31.39
N ALA A 609 -4.39 5.93 31.43
CA ALA A 609 -4.72 4.92 32.43
C ALA A 609 -3.95 3.62 32.17
#